data_39e1f0d16db65bd68127832c14fad280
#
_entry.id   39e1f0d16db65bd68127832c14fad280
#
_cell.length_a   1.000
_cell.length_b   1.000
_cell.length_c   1.000
_cell.angle_alpha   90.00
_cell.angle_beta   90.00
_cell.angle_gamma   90.00
#
_symmetry.space_group_name_H-M   'P 1'
#
loop_
_entity.id
_entity.type
_entity.pdbx_description
1 polymer ?
#
loop_
_entity_poly.entity_id
_entity_poly.type
_entity_poly.pdbx_seq_one_letter_code
_entity_poly.pdbx_strand_id
1 'polypeptide(L)'
;MQLTGAEIICECLLEQGVDTVFGYPGGAALNTYDALYKYSDKIRHILTAHEQGASHAADGYARATGKTGVVMTTSGPGATNIVTGLATANIDSIPLVAITGNVTTDQLGRDSFQEVDIVNIVKPVTKASFLVEKVEDLADTIRKAFALAQHGRKGPVLVDVPKDVTANKTEFVQTIPERPRTFEIRNPEKVRVVQEMIKNAKCPMIYAGGGIISADASEEFKAFAELIDAPVCCSLMGLGCIPADHPLCVGNIGMHGGY
;
A
#
# COMPACT_ATOMS: atom_id res chain seq x y z
N MET A 1 -6.21 25.27 9.72
CA MET A 1 -5.27 26.16 8.98
C MET A 1 -5.76 26.27 7.54
N GLN A 2 -5.62 27.45 6.91
CA GLN A 2 -5.93 27.54 5.47
C GLN A 2 -4.73 27.06 4.66
N LEU A 3 -4.89 25.93 3.96
CA LEU A 3 -3.84 25.32 3.14
C LEU A 3 -4.33 25.10 1.72
N THR A 4 -3.40 25.08 0.76
CA THR A 4 -3.68 24.60 -0.60
C THR A 4 -3.84 23.08 -0.61
N GLY A 5 -4.55 22.53 -1.62
CA GLY A 5 -4.65 21.08 -1.77
C GLY A 5 -3.29 20.39 -1.86
N ALA A 6 -2.30 21.02 -2.48
CA ALA A 6 -0.93 20.51 -2.55
C ALA A 6 -0.27 20.43 -1.16
N GLU A 7 -0.44 21.45 -0.32
CA GLU A 7 0.05 21.43 1.06
C GLU A 7 -0.72 20.42 1.92
N ILE A 8 -2.04 20.26 1.71
CA ILE A 8 -2.86 19.24 2.37
C ILE A 8 -2.36 17.82 2.06
N ILE A 9 -1.97 17.56 0.81
CA ILE A 9 -1.34 16.27 0.47
C ILE A 9 -0.10 16.04 1.35
N CYS A 10 0.81 16.99 1.44
CA CYS A 10 2.02 16.87 2.25
C CYS A 10 1.71 16.67 3.75
N GLU A 11 0.79 17.44 4.31
CA GLU A 11 0.38 17.30 5.72
C GLU A 11 -0.26 15.94 6.00
N CYS A 12 -1.14 15.45 5.11
CA CYS A 12 -1.70 14.10 5.21
C CYS A 12 -0.63 13.01 5.14
N LEU A 13 0.39 13.18 4.28
CA LEU A 13 1.52 12.24 4.23
C LEU A 13 2.28 12.21 5.56
N LEU A 14 2.53 13.38 6.18
CA LEU A 14 3.17 13.47 7.49
C LEU A 14 2.31 12.86 8.60
N GLU A 15 0.98 13.10 8.60
CA GLU A 15 0.05 12.43 9.52
C GLU A 15 0.20 10.90 9.46
N GLN A 16 0.38 10.34 8.25
CA GLN A 16 0.52 8.90 8.03
C GLN A 16 1.95 8.37 8.29
N GLY A 17 2.87 9.22 8.75
CA GLY A 17 4.26 8.85 9.04
C GLY A 17 5.09 8.58 7.79
N VAL A 18 4.71 9.16 6.65
CA VAL A 18 5.47 9.05 5.40
C VAL A 18 6.69 9.97 5.46
N ASP A 19 7.86 9.39 5.29
CA ASP A 19 9.15 10.08 5.24
C ASP A 19 9.77 10.05 3.84
N THR A 20 9.26 9.22 2.95
CA THR A 20 9.82 9.01 1.60
C THR A 20 8.71 8.83 0.57
N VAL A 21 8.83 9.56 -0.54
CA VAL A 21 7.93 9.50 -1.70
C VAL A 21 8.75 9.24 -2.95
N PHE A 22 8.28 8.34 -3.81
CA PHE A 22 8.89 8.03 -5.10
C PHE A 22 8.06 8.64 -6.22
N GLY A 23 8.68 9.17 -7.27
CA GLY A 23 7.87 9.73 -8.33
C GLY A 23 8.63 10.40 -9.45
N TYR A 24 7.86 10.92 -10.40
CA TYR A 24 8.34 11.71 -11.52
C TYR A 24 7.39 12.90 -11.75
N PRO A 25 7.91 14.15 -11.76
CA PRO A 25 7.09 15.35 -11.92
C PRO A 25 6.55 15.49 -13.35
N GLY A 26 5.44 16.22 -13.47
CA GLY A 26 4.86 16.60 -14.74
C GLY A 26 3.80 17.68 -14.58
N GLY A 27 3.26 18.18 -15.67
CA GLY A 27 2.45 19.41 -15.75
C GLY A 27 1.25 19.46 -14.80
N ALA A 28 0.53 18.36 -14.63
CA ALA A 28 -0.64 18.31 -13.74
C ALA A 28 -0.25 18.20 -12.24
N ALA A 29 0.96 17.73 -11.92
CA ALA A 29 1.43 17.53 -10.55
C ALA A 29 2.34 18.67 -10.03
N LEU A 30 2.58 19.73 -10.81
CA LEU A 30 3.55 20.78 -10.44
C LEU A 30 3.27 21.41 -9.08
N ASN A 31 2.01 21.74 -8.77
CA ASN A 31 1.67 22.33 -7.46
C ASN A 31 2.06 21.41 -6.30
N THR A 32 1.83 20.10 -6.47
CA THR A 32 2.15 19.10 -5.45
C THR A 32 3.66 18.94 -5.30
N TYR A 33 4.43 18.97 -6.38
CA TYR A 33 5.89 18.91 -6.32
C TYR A 33 6.51 20.21 -5.75
N ASP A 34 5.91 21.38 -6.03
CA ASP A 34 6.32 22.64 -5.40
C ASP A 34 6.06 22.62 -3.87
N ALA A 35 4.91 22.11 -3.46
CA ALA A 35 4.64 21.89 -2.05
C ALA A 35 5.65 20.91 -1.45
N LEU A 36 5.86 19.74 -2.07
CA LEU A 36 6.79 18.72 -1.61
C LEU A 36 8.22 19.26 -1.43
N TYR A 37 8.64 20.20 -2.29
CA TYR A 37 9.93 20.90 -2.14
C TYR A 37 9.99 21.71 -0.82
N LYS A 38 8.89 22.37 -0.44
CA LYS A 38 8.80 23.13 0.84
C LYS A 38 8.85 22.20 2.07
N TYR A 39 8.45 20.94 1.91
CA TYR A 39 8.48 19.91 2.95
C TYR A 39 9.70 18.99 2.86
N SER A 40 10.73 19.34 2.09
CA SER A 40 11.91 18.50 1.83
C SER A 40 12.76 18.20 3.06
N ASP A 41 12.61 18.98 4.14
CA ASP A 41 13.21 18.70 5.45
C ASP A 41 12.53 17.53 6.21
N LYS A 42 11.31 17.18 5.84
CA LYS A 42 10.49 16.14 6.50
C LYS A 42 10.16 14.96 5.58
N ILE A 43 9.97 15.21 4.28
CA ILE A 43 9.61 14.19 3.29
C ILE A 43 10.67 14.17 2.21
N ARG A 44 11.37 13.06 2.10
CA ARG A 44 12.37 12.84 1.05
C ARG A 44 11.69 12.44 -0.25
N HIS A 45 11.89 13.17 -1.32
CA HIS A 45 11.50 12.76 -2.67
C HIS A 45 12.63 12.03 -3.38
N ILE A 46 12.33 10.84 -3.91
CA ILE A 46 13.22 10.06 -4.76
C ILE A 46 12.74 10.18 -6.20
N LEU A 47 13.48 10.96 -6.98
CA LEU A 47 13.23 11.11 -8.41
C LEU A 47 13.64 9.83 -9.15
N THR A 48 12.75 9.32 -9.98
CA THR A 48 13.03 8.17 -10.86
C THR A 48 13.07 8.62 -12.33
N ALA A 49 13.68 7.83 -13.20
CA ALA A 49 13.69 8.13 -14.64
C ALA A 49 12.38 7.71 -15.35
N HIS A 50 11.53 6.92 -14.69
CA HIS A 50 10.26 6.41 -15.22
C HIS A 50 9.30 6.10 -14.06
N GLU A 51 8.00 6.38 -14.23
CA GLU A 51 7.00 6.21 -13.17
C GLU A 51 6.79 4.75 -12.77
N GLN A 52 6.96 3.81 -13.69
CA GLN A 52 6.96 2.38 -13.36
C GLN A 52 8.07 2.06 -12.36
N GLY A 53 9.28 2.60 -12.57
CA GLY A 53 10.37 2.47 -11.61
C GLY A 53 10.02 3.08 -10.24
N ALA A 54 9.30 4.21 -10.20
CA ALA A 54 8.82 4.81 -8.96
C ALA A 54 7.85 3.90 -8.22
N SER A 55 6.88 3.30 -8.92
CA SER A 55 5.91 2.39 -8.30
C SER A 55 6.56 1.12 -7.76
N HIS A 56 7.54 0.54 -8.48
CA HIS A 56 8.30 -0.60 -7.97
C HIS A 56 9.23 -0.23 -6.81
N ALA A 57 9.79 0.98 -6.81
CA ALA A 57 10.59 1.46 -5.67
C ALA A 57 9.73 1.65 -4.42
N ALA A 58 8.52 2.21 -4.56
CA ALA A 58 7.54 2.33 -3.47
C ALA A 58 7.09 0.95 -2.95
N ASP A 59 6.87 -0.02 -3.83
CA ASP A 59 6.56 -1.41 -3.48
C ASP A 59 7.72 -2.05 -2.71
N GLY A 60 8.95 -1.93 -3.20
CA GLY A 60 10.16 -2.43 -2.52
C GLY A 60 10.37 -1.78 -1.15
N TYR A 61 10.15 -0.47 -1.04
CA TYR A 61 10.20 0.27 0.21
C TYR A 61 9.18 -0.27 1.23
N ALA A 62 7.94 -0.50 0.79
CA ALA A 62 6.90 -1.06 1.66
C ALA A 62 7.23 -2.47 2.16
N ARG A 63 7.80 -3.33 1.31
CA ARG A 63 8.27 -4.67 1.69
C ARG A 63 9.40 -4.61 2.71
N ALA A 64 10.37 -3.74 2.52
CA ALA A 64 11.55 -3.65 3.37
C ALA A 64 11.28 -2.99 4.74
N THR A 65 10.32 -2.07 4.80
CA THR A 65 10.08 -1.26 6.01
C THR A 65 8.80 -1.60 6.76
N GLY A 66 7.87 -2.34 6.14
CA GLY A 66 6.52 -2.56 6.66
C GLY A 66 5.60 -1.33 6.59
N LYS A 67 6.12 -0.16 6.16
CA LYS A 67 5.35 1.08 5.98
C LYS A 67 4.55 1.05 4.67
N THR A 68 3.57 1.95 4.52
CA THR A 68 2.89 2.16 3.23
C THR A 68 3.83 2.86 2.25
N GLY A 69 4.06 2.26 1.08
CA GLY A 69 4.79 2.91 0.00
C GLY A 69 3.97 4.03 -0.64
N VAL A 70 4.61 5.12 -1.04
CA VAL A 70 3.94 6.24 -1.71
C VAL A 70 4.59 6.53 -3.04
N VAL A 71 3.78 6.58 -4.09
CA VAL A 71 4.19 6.99 -5.43
C VAL A 71 3.37 8.19 -5.89
N MET A 72 4.05 9.19 -6.47
CA MET A 72 3.40 10.41 -6.97
C MET A 72 3.79 10.65 -8.42
N THR A 73 2.78 10.85 -9.28
CA THR A 73 2.99 11.03 -10.72
C THR A 73 2.08 12.10 -11.31
N THR A 74 2.37 12.51 -12.52
CA THR A 74 1.48 13.39 -13.30
C THR A 74 0.32 12.59 -13.91
N SER A 75 -0.54 13.28 -14.65
CA SER A 75 -1.68 12.73 -15.39
C SER A 75 -1.26 11.91 -16.62
N GLY A 76 -2.24 11.31 -17.28
CA GLY A 76 -2.08 10.63 -18.56
C GLY A 76 -1.01 9.55 -18.53
N PRO A 77 0.07 9.69 -19.33
CA PRO A 77 1.14 8.67 -19.38
C PRO A 77 1.81 8.46 -18.02
N GLY A 78 1.95 9.50 -17.18
CA GLY A 78 2.51 9.36 -15.84
C GLY A 78 1.65 8.46 -14.94
N ALA A 79 0.33 8.61 -15.02
CA ALA A 79 -0.61 7.78 -14.27
C ALA A 79 -0.67 6.35 -14.83
N THR A 80 -0.70 6.16 -16.15
CA THR A 80 -0.76 4.81 -16.75
C THR A 80 0.53 4.02 -16.56
N ASN A 81 1.68 4.67 -16.49
CA ASN A 81 2.96 4.01 -16.28
C ASN A 81 3.10 3.31 -14.92
N ILE A 82 2.30 3.65 -13.91
CA ILE A 82 2.36 2.98 -12.60
C ILE A 82 1.48 1.73 -12.50
N VAL A 83 0.66 1.42 -13.51
CA VAL A 83 -0.31 0.31 -13.46
C VAL A 83 0.36 -1.04 -13.18
N THR A 84 1.51 -1.32 -13.79
CA THR A 84 2.27 -2.54 -13.54
C THR A 84 2.68 -2.68 -12.07
N GLY A 85 3.19 -1.59 -11.46
CA GLY A 85 3.57 -1.61 -10.05
C GLY A 85 2.38 -1.77 -9.11
N LEU A 86 1.22 -1.16 -9.45
CA LEU A 86 -0.02 -1.36 -8.70
C LEU A 86 -0.48 -2.83 -8.79
N ALA A 87 -0.44 -3.43 -9.99
CA ALA A 87 -0.79 -4.84 -10.17
C ALA A 87 0.10 -5.76 -9.34
N THR A 88 1.42 -5.52 -9.33
CA THR A 88 2.39 -6.25 -8.52
C THR A 88 2.07 -6.14 -7.02
N ALA A 89 1.88 -4.92 -6.53
CA ALA A 89 1.54 -4.66 -5.13
C ALA A 89 0.21 -5.32 -4.73
N ASN A 90 -0.79 -5.34 -5.63
CA ASN A 90 -2.09 -5.96 -5.36
C ASN A 90 -1.99 -7.49 -5.22
N ILE A 91 -1.26 -8.16 -6.11
CA ILE A 91 -1.10 -9.62 -6.07
C ILE A 91 -0.38 -10.04 -4.80
N ASP A 92 0.68 -9.33 -4.42
CA ASP A 92 1.52 -9.65 -3.27
C ASP A 92 1.01 -9.05 -1.95
N SER A 93 -0.11 -8.34 -1.98
CA SER A 93 -0.73 -7.72 -0.80
C SER A 93 0.16 -6.68 -0.12
N ILE A 94 0.81 -5.83 -0.91
CA ILE A 94 1.71 -4.77 -0.44
C ILE A 94 0.94 -3.45 -0.31
N PRO A 95 0.99 -2.78 0.86
CA PRO A 95 0.31 -1.51 1.05
C PRO A 95 1.02 -0.41 0.27
N LEU A 96 0.30 0.21 -0.68
CA LEU A 96 0.82 1.28 -1.51
C LEU A 96 -0.27 2.33 -1.74
N VAL A 97 0.07 3.61 -1.63
CA VAL A 97 -0.80 4.73 -2.01
C VAL A 97 -0.18 5.45 -3.21
N ALA A 98 -0.93 5.46 -4.31
CA ALA A 98 -0.58 6.20 -5.51
C ALA A 98 -1.37 7.51 -5.54
N ILE A 99 -0.67 8.64 -5.69
CA ILE A 99 -1.28 9.96 -5.87
C ILE A 99 -0.93 10.42 -7.29
N THR A 100 -1.95 10.51 -8.14
CA THR A 100 -1.80 10.95 -9.52
C THR A 100 -2.36 12.36 -9.70
N GLY A 101 -1.71 13.17 -10.51
CA GLY A 101 -2.31 14.40 -10.98
C GLY A 101 -3.31 14.14 -12.10
N ASN A 102 -4.26 15.06 -12.28
CA ASN A 102 -5.15 15.06 -13.44
C ASN A 102 -5.30 16.48 -14.02
N VAL A 103 -5.94 16.60 -15.18
CA VAL A 103 -6.35 17.88 -15.73
C VAL A 103 -7.27 18.61 -14.76
N THR A 104 -7.60 19.87 -15.01
CA THR A 104 -8.55 20.61 -14.16
C THR A 104 -9.96 20.02 -14.23
N THR A 105 -10.75 20.19 -13.18
CA THR A 105 -12.08 19.58 -13.06
C THR A 105 -13.03 19.94 -14.22
N ASP A 106 -12.90 21.13 -14.78
CA ASP A 106 -13.67 21.58 -15.97
C ASP A 106 -13.24 20.90 -17.27
N GLN A 107 -12.08 20.27 -17.31
CA GLN A 107 -11.53 19.55 -18.47
C GLN A 107 -11.73 18.03 -18.39
N LEU A 108 -12.18 17.51 -17.27
CA LEU A 108 -12.43 16.08 -17.11
C LEU A 108 -13.50 15.56 -18.08
N GLY A 109 -13.25 14.40 -18.69
CA GLY A 109 -14.15 13.76 -19.65
C GLY A 109 -14.22 14.45 -21.03
N ARG A 110 -13.21 15.26 -21.38
CA ARG A 110 -13.17 16.02 -22.65
C ARG A 110 -12.03 15.62 -23.58
N ASP A 111 -11.38 14.48 -23.32
CA ASP A 111 -10.20 14.02 -24.06
C ASP A 111 -9.10 15.11 -24.11
N SER A 112 -8.90 15.78 -22.99
CA SER A 112 -7.93 16.85 -22.83
C SER A 112 -6.49 16.33 -22.89
N PHE A 113 -5.52 17.24 -23.11
CA PHE A 113 -4.11 16.85 -23.19
C PHE A 113 -3.64 16.10 -21.94
N GLN A 114 -3.13 14.87 -22.13
CA GLN A 114 -2.69 13.98 -21.06
C GLN A 114 -3.80 13.66 -20.04
N GLU A 115 -5.06 13.67 -20.42
CA GLU A 115 -6.15 13.14 -19.64
C GLU A 115 -6.24 11.62 -19.83
N VAL A 116 -6.57 10.92 -18.75
CA VAL A 116 -6.93 9.49 -18.77
C VAL A 116 -7.81 9.18 -17.56
N ASP A 117 -8.80 8.33 -17.75
CA ASP A 117 -9.62 7.82 -16.65
C ASP A 117 -8.85 6.72 -15.87
N ILE A 118 -7.82 7.16 -15.17
CA ILE A 118 -6.94 6.26 -14.41
C ILE A 118 -7.71 5.53 -13.31
N VAL A 119 -8.74 6.16 -12.73
CA VAL A 119 -9.56 5.57 -11.66
C VAL A 119 -10.23 4.29 -12.15
N ASN A 120 -10.77 4.27 -13.35
CA ASN A 120 -11.38 3.08 -13.93
C ASN A 120 -10.34 2.07 -14.45
N ILE A 121 -9.22 2.52 -15.01
CA ILE A 121 -8.13 1.65 -15.47
C ILE A 121 -7.57 0.79 -14.34
N VAL A 122 -7.37 1.34 -13.15
CA VAL A 122 -6.73 0.63 -12.04
C VAL A 122 -7.68 -0.17 -11.16
N LYS A 123 -9.00 -0.07 -11.34
CA LYS A 123 -9.99 -0.81 -10.53
C LYS A 123 -9.68 -2.28 -10.33
N PRO A 124 -9.31 -3.06 -11.37
CA PRO A 124 -9.04 -4.49 -11.22
C PRO A 124 -7.72 -4.81 -10.49
N VAL A 125 -6.84 -3.82 -10.33
CA VAL A 125 -5.50 -4.00 -9.76
C VAL A 125 -5.27 -3.16 -8.50
N THR A 126 -6.33 -2.62 -7.90
CA THR A 126 -6.27 -1.85 -6.65
C THR A 126 -7.38 -2.27 -5.70
N LYS A 127 -7.22 -1.99 -4.43
CA LYS A 127 -8.30 -2.16 -3.43
C LYS A 127 -9.39 -1.11 -3.57
N ALA A 128 -9.00 0.10 -3.96
CA ALA A 128 -9.86 1.22 -4.24
C ALA A 128 -9.15 2.26 -5.11
N SER A 129 -9.92 3.05 -5.82
CA SER A 129 -9.44 4.20 -6.58
C SER A 129 -10.45 5.35 -6.42
N PHE A 130 -9.95 6.57 -6.25
CA PHE A 130 -10.74 7.76 -5.98
C PHE A 130 -10.34 8.90 -6.91
N LEU A 131 -11.33 9.63 -7.43
CA LEU A 131 -11.15 10.94 -8.04
C LEU A 131 -11.61 11.99 -7.01
N VAL A 132 -10.79 13.01 -6.76
CA VAL A 132 -11.09 14.09 -5.80
C VAL A 132 -11.42 15.36 -6.54
N GLU A 133 -12.70 15.68 -6.68
CA GLU A 133 -13.15 16.86 -7.45
C GLU A 133 -13.23 18.14 -6.61
N LYS A 134 -13.14 18.04 -5.28
CA LYS A 134 -13.21 19.20 -4.37
C LYS A 134 -12.06 19.14 -3.36
N VAL A 135 -11.47 20.30 -3.09
CA VAL A 135 -10.34 20.40 -2.14
C VAL A 135 -10.75 20.05 -0.70
N GLU A 136 -12.02 20.26 -0.36
CA GLU A 136 -12.60 19.94 0.95
C GLU A 136 -12.58 18.44 1.24
N ASP A 137 -12.71 17.59 0.21
CA ASP A 137 -12.75 16.14 0.33
C ASP A 137 -11.35 15.49 0.31
N LEU A 138 -10.31 16.28 -0.01
CA LEU A 138 -8.97 15.76 -0.30
C LEU A 138 -8.33 15.09 0.92
N ALA A 139 -8.34 15.75 2.08
CA ALA A 139 -7.71 15.24 3.29
C ALA A 139 -8.33 13.91 3.72
N ASP A 140 -9.65 13.83 3.77
CA ASP A 140 -10.36 12.62 4.19
C ASP A 140 -10.22 11.49 3.18
N THR A 141 -10.13 11.80 1.89
CA THR A 141 -9.86 10.79 0.85
C THR A 141 -8.46 10.21 0.97
N ILE A 142 -7.43 11.03 1.24
CA ILE A 142 -6.06 10.52 1.46
C ILE A 142 -6.01 9.66 2.72
N ARG A 143 -6.57 10.12 3.84
CA ARG A 143 -6.65 9.33 5.09
C ARG A 143 -7.33 7.99 4.87
N LYS A 144 -8.47 7.99 4.16
CA LYS A 144 -9.19 6.78 3.78
C LYS A 144 -8.35 5.85 2.89
N ALA A 145 -7.57 6.42 1.95
CA ALA A 145 -6.69 5.64 1.09
C ALA A 145 -5.63 4.88 1.90
N PHE A 146 -4.97 5.54 2.86
CA PHE A 146 -4.01 4.89 3.75
C PHE A 146 -4.67 3.83 4.65
N ALA A 147 -5.82 4.14 5.25
CA ALA A 147 -6.56 3.17 6.06
C ALA A 147 -6.93 1.93 5.24
N LEU A 148 -7.42 2.09 4.01
CA LEU A 148 -7.77 0.98 3.12
C LEU A 148 -6.54 0.18 2.69
N ALA A 149 -5.42 0.84 2.37
CA ALA A 149 -4.20 0.16 1.97
C ALA A 149 -3.69 -0.80 3.06
N GLN A 150 -3.86 -0.45 4.33
CA GLN A 150 -3.42 -1.22 5.49
C GLN A 150 -4.48 -2.20 6.04
N HIS A 151 -5.77 -1.99 5.77
CA HIS A 151 -6.84 -2.78 6.40
C HIS A 151 -7.00 -4.16 5.78
N GLY A 152 -7.10 -5.20 6.62
CA GLY A 152 -7.31 -6.58 6.18
C GLY A 152 -6.18 -7.10 5.31
N ARG A 153 -6.49 -7.70 4.16
CA ARG A 153 -5.48 -7.97 3.13
C ARG A 153 -4.96 -6.64 2.63
N LYS A 154 -3.69 -6.33 2.89
CA LYS A 154 -3.04 -5.10 2.43
C LYS A 154 -3.03 -5.01 0.89
N GLY A 155 -2.89 -3.82 0.35
CA GLY A 155 -2.85 -3.64 -1.09
C GLY A 155 -2.87 -2.18 -1.54
N PRO A 156 -2.72 -1.90 -2.84
CA PRO A 156 -2.62 -0.56 -3.37
C PRO A 156 -3.97 0.16 -3.42
N VAL A 157 -3.91 1.48 -3.23
CA VAL A 157 -5.03 2.43 -3.41
C VAL A 157 -4.55 3.60 -4.25
N LEU A 158 -5.38 4.09 -5.16
CA LEU A 158 -5.06 5.25 -5.98
C LEU A 158 -5.96 6.45 -5.60
N VAL A 159 -5.36 7.63 -5.52
CA VAL A 159 -6.05 8.92 -5.36
C VAL A 159 -5.64 9.81 -6.52
N ASP A 160 -6.59 10.13 -7.38
CA ASP A 160 -6.41 11.00 -8.54
C ASP A 160 -6.88 12.41 -8.21
N VAL A 161 -6.00 13.40 -8.38
CA VAL A 161 -6.22 14.76 -7.89
C VAL A 161 -6.07 15.77 -9.04
N PRO A 162 -7.16 16.39 -9.50
CA PRO A 162 -7.12 17.42 -10.50
C PRO A 162 -6.26 18.63 -10.09
N LYS A 163 -5.66 19.28 -11.08
CA LYS A 163 -4.70 20.37 -10.89
C LYS A 163 -5.27 21.57 -10.14
N ASP A 164 -6.50 21.95 -10.42
CA ASP A 164 -7.21 23.04 -9.73
C ASP A 164 -7.51 22.69 -8.26
N VAL A 165 -7.83 21.44 -7.94
CA VAL A 165 -7.99 20.95 -6.58
C VAL A 165 -6.68 21.13 -5.78
N THR A 166 -5.53 20.85 -6.40
CA THR A 166 -4.22 21.07 -5.74
C THR A 166 -3.90 22.54 -5.50
N ALA A 167 -4.46 23.46 -6.33
CA ALA A 167 -4.26 24.90 -6.22
C ALA A 167 -5.23 25.59 -5.24
N ASN A 168 -6.46 25.07 -5.13
CA ASN A 168 -7.50 25.62 -4.28
C ASN A 168 -7.16 25.49 -2.80
N LYS A 169 -7.73 26.38 -1.97
CA LYS A 169 -7.49 26.40 -0.52
C LYS A 169 -8.74 26.00 0.26
N THR A 170 -8.53 25.26 1.34
CA THR A 170 -9.57 24.97 2.32
C THR A 170 -9.01 24.94 3.74
N GLU A 171 -9.89 24.81 4.71
CA GLU A 171 -9.49 24.63 6.10
C GLU A 171 -8.99 23.20 6.31
N PHE A 172 -7.76 23.08 6.80
CA PHE A 172 -7.17 21.79 7.17
C PHE A 172 -7.10 21.65 8.69
N VAL A 173 -7.57 20.51 9.19
CA VAL A 173 -7.48 20.11 10.59
C VAL A 173 -6.66 18.82 10.64
N GLN A 174 -5.54 18.88 11.38
CA GLN A 174 -4.68 17.72 11.58
C GLN A 174 -5.40 16.66 12.41
N THR A 175 -5.24 15.39 12.03
CA THR A 175 -5.83 14.25 12.75
C THR A 175 -4.78 13.21 13.10
N ILE A 176 -5.10 12.35 14.06
CA ILE A 176 -4.28 11.18 14.37
C ILE A 176 -4.75 10.03 13.49
N PRO A 177 -3.85 9.35 12.76
CA PRO A 177 -4.22 8.23 11.92
C PRO A 177 -4.94 7.13 12.67
N GLU A 178 -5.96 6.56 12.05
CA GLU A 178 -6.58 5.32 12.57
C GLU A 178 -5.54 4.20 12.53
N ARG A 179 -5.33 3.54 13.67
CA ARG A 179 -4.51 2.32 13.70
C ARG A 179 -5.25 1.18 13.00
N PRO A 180 -4.53 0.30 12.28
CA PRO A 180 -5.14 -0.91 11.74
C PRO A 180 -5.89 -1.66 12.86
N ARG A 181 -7.12 -2.04 12.60
CA ARG A 181 -7.90 -2.81 13.58
C ARG A 181 -7.28 -4.18 13.76
N THR A 182 -7.02 -4.58 15.00
CA THR A 182 -6.66 -5.96 15.34
C THR A 182 -7.86 -6.86 15.09
N PHE A 183 -7.62 -8.04 14.51
CA PHE A 183 -8.68 -9.01 14.32
C PHE A 183 -8.96 -9.73 15.64
N GLU A 184 -10.22 -9.68 16.08
CA GLU A 184 -10.69 -10.53 17.17
C GLU A 184 -11.06 -11.93 16.64
N ILE A 185 -10.89 -12.95 17.46
CA ILE A 185 -11.36 -14.30 17.17
C ILE A 185 -12.90 -14.27 17.12
N ARG A 186 -13.44 -14.23 15.90
CA ARG A 186 -14.90 -14.12 15.70
C ARG A 186 -15.68 -15.42 15.96
N ASN A 187 -15.01 -16.57 16.01
CA ASN A 187 -15.67 -17.86 16.16
C ASN A 187 -14.83 -18.82 17.01
N PRO A 188 -14.99 -18.80 18.34
CA PRO A 188 -14.26 -19.70 19.25
C PRO A 188 -14.54 -21.20 19.00
N GLU A 189 -15.73 -21.55 18.50
CA GLU A 189 -16.05 -22.95 18.20
C GLU A 189 -15.23 -23.49 17.04
N LYS A 190 -15.04 -22.69 15.97
CA LYS A 190 -14.17 -23.07 14.87
C LYS A 190 -12.72 -23.27 15.33
N VAL A 191 -12.24 -22.44 16.26
CA VAL A 191 -10.91 -22.62 16.84
C VAL A 191 -10.80 -23.96 17.58
N ARG A 192 -11.82 -24.35 18.36
CA ARG A 192 -11.88 -25.65 19.04
C ARG A 192 -11.85 -26.82 18.04
N VAL A 193 -12.61 -26.72 16.94
CA VAL A 193 -12.61 -27.74 15.90
C VAL A 193 -11.21 -27.90 15.31
N VAL A 194 -10.52 -26.78 14.97
CA VAL A 194 -9.15 -26.82 14.45
C VAL A 194 -8.18 -27.42 15.47
N GLN A 195 -8.30 -27.07 16.75
CA GLN A 195 -7.48 -27.67 17.82
C GLN A 195 -7.65 -29.19 17.90
N GLU A 196 -8.88 -29.69 17.82
CA GLU A 196 -9.15 -31.14 17.82
C GLU A 196 -8.61 -31.83 16.54
N MET A 197 -8.71 -31.16 15.38
CA MET A 197 -8.11 -31.69 14.15
C MET A 197 -6.58 -31.82 14.28
N ILE A 198 -5.91 -30.80 14.84
CA ILE A 198 -4.46 -30.82 15.05
C ILE A 198 -4.07 -31.92 16.03
N LYS A 199 -4.77 -32.04 17.18
CA LYS A 199 -4.50 -33.08 18.19
C LYS A 199 -4.62 -34.50 17.64
N ASN A 200 -5.54 -34.72 16.72
CA ASN A 200 -5.76 -36.02 16.09
C ASN A 200 -4.91 -36.29 14.85
N ALA A 201 -4.16 -35.29 14.36
CA ALA A 201 -3.29 -35.45 13.21
C ALA A 201 -2.09 -36.33 13.54
N LYS A 202 -1.80 -37.31 12.69
CA LYS A 202 -0.64 -38.19 12.86
C LYS A 202 0.67 -37.59 12.33
N CYS A 203 0.57 -36.79 11.28
CA CYS A 203 1.71 -36.15 10.61
C CYS A 203 1.29 -34.73 10.21
N PRO A 204 1.17 -33.79 11.17
CA PRO A 204 0.82 -32.43 10.84
C PRO A 204 1.94 -31.76 10.04
N MET A 205 1.57 -30.93 9.08
CA MET A 205 2.49 -30.10 8.30
C MET A 205 1.87 -28.71 8.14
N ILE A 206 2.71 -27.68 8.22
CA ILE A 206 2.27 -26.28 8.07
C ILE A 206 2.70 -25.75 6.71
N TYR A 207 1.77 -25.16 5.98
CA TYR A 207 2.05 -24.33 4.80
C TYR A 207 1.84 -22.86 5.13
N ALA A 208 2.94 -22.13 5.25
CA ALA A 208 2.97 -20.75 5.71
C ALA A 208 2.99 -19.75 4.54
N GLY A 209 2.20 -18.71 4.64
CA GLY A 209 2.11 -17.63 3.66
C GLY A 209 2.52 -16.26 4.21
N GLY A 210 2.62 -15.24 3.33
CA GLY A 210 3.01 -13.87 3.67
C GLY A 210 2.10 -13.16 4.68
N GLY A 211 0.91 -13.70 4.94
CA GLY A 211 0.00 -13.16 5.96
C GLY A 211 0.58 -13.15 7.37
N ILE A 212 1.46 -14.09 7.69
CA ILE A 212 2.15 -14.16 8.99
C ILE A 212 3.06 -12.95 9.17
N ILE A 213 3.90 -12.66 8.17
CA ILE A 213 4.80 -11.50 8.16
C ILE A 213 3.99 -10.21 8.17
N SER A 214 2.95 -10.13 7.35
CA SER A 214 2.07 -8.97 7.28
C SER A 214 1.31 -8.66 8.57
N ALA A 215 1.10 -9.67 9.40
CA ALA A 215 0.46 -9.56 10.72
C ALA A 215 1.46 -9.32 11.86
N ASP A 216 2.79 -9.29 11.56
CA ASP A 216 3.86 -9.23 12.57
C ASP A 216 3.76 -10.37 13.61
N ALA A 217 3.42 -11.58 13.13
CA ALA A 217 3.10 -12.74 13.96
C ALA A 217 4.13 -13.88 13.82
N SER A 218 5.37 -13.57 13.42
CA SER A 218 6.40 -14.58 13.17
C SER A 218 6.84 -15.32 14.44
N GLU A 219 6.91 -14.64 15.59
CA GLU A 219 7.28 -15.26 16.87
C GLU A 219 6.17 -16.19 17.39
N GLU A 220 4.90 -15.76 17.34
CA GLU A 220 3.76 -16.59 17.71
C GLU A 220 3.63 -17.79 16.78
N PHE A 221 3.89 -17.59 15.49
CA PHE A 221 3.88 -18.65 14.49
C PHE A 221 4.97 -19.69 14.76
N LYS A 222 6.19 -19.26 15.06
CA LYS A 222 7.31 -20.14 15.43
C LYS A 222 6.95 -20.96 16.68
N ALA A 223 6.48 -20.30 17.74
CA ALA A 223 6.07 -20.98 18.98
C ALA A 223 4.95 -22.00 18.72
N PHE A 224 4.01 -21.69 17.82
CA PHE A 224 2.95 -22.61 17.42
C PHE A 224 3.52 -23.83 16.68
N ALA A 225 4.43 -23.64 15.73
CA ALA A 225 5.06 -24.75 14.99
C ALA A 225 5.85 -25.69 15.91
N GLU A 226 6.59 -25.11 16.86
CA GLU A 226 7.32 -25.87 17.90
C GLU A 226 6.37 -26.64 18.82
N LEU A 227 5.26 -26.01 19.24
CA LEU A 227 4.27 -26.63 20.14
C LEU A 227 3.64 -27.90 19.53
N ILE A 228 3.38 -27.92 18.24
CA ILE A 228 2.76 -29.06 17.56
C ILE A 228 3.77 -29.97 16.86
N ASP A 229 5.07 -29.65 16.94
CA ASP A 229 6.20 -30.36 16.32
C ASP A 229 5.95 -30.62 14.83
N ALA A 230 5.53 -29.60 14.08
CA ALA A 230 5.16 -29.71 12.69
C ALA A 230 6.16 -29.04 11.74
N PRO A 231 6.66 -29.74 10.71
CA PRO A 231 7.49 -29.11 9.67
C PRO A 231 6.72 -27.97 8.96
N VAL A 232 7.47 -26.92 8.65
CA VAL A 232 6.97 -25.70 8.03
C VAL A 232 7.52 -25.58 6.61
N CYS A 233 6.65 -25.59 5.62
CA CYS A 233 6.98 -25.14 4.27
C CYS A 233 6.33 -23.77 3.99
N CYS A 234 6.98 -22.95 3.18
CA CYS A 234 6.56 -21.58 2.91
C CYS A 234 6.18 -21.37 1.45
N SER A 235 5.22 -20.48 1.20
CA SER A 235 5.13 -19.82 -0.10
C SER A 235 6.30 -18.84 -0.25
N LEU A 236 6.56 -18.35 -1.48
CA LEU A 236 7.58 -17.33 -1.72
C LEU A 236 7.39 -16.12 -0.79
N MET A 237 6.15 -15.64 -0.62
CA MET A 237 5.82 -14.52 0.27
C MET A 237 5.83 -14.87 1.77
N GLY A 238 5.89 -16.14 2.12
CA GLY A 238 6.00 -16.63 3.49
C GLY A 238 7.45 -16.83 3.95
N LEU A 239 8.42 -16.73 3.06
CA LEU A 239 9.83 -16.87 3.41
C LEU A 239 10.21 -15.80 4.45
N GLY A 240 10.87 -16.24 5.54
CA GLY A 240 11.23 -15.38 6.66
C GLY A 240 10.23 -15.39 7.81
N CYS A 241 9.06 -16.06 7.70
CA CYS A 241 8.14 -16.22 8.84
C CYS A 241 8.66 -17.18 9.92
N ILE A 242 9.66 -17.98 9.59
CA ILE A 242 10.47 -18.81 10.51
C ILE A 242 11.93 -18.72 10.06
N PRO A 243 12.94 -18.73 10.96
CA PRO A 243 14.34 -18.73 10.57
C PRO A 243 14.68 -19.89 9.62
N ALA A 244 15.49 -19.63 8.61
CA ALA A 244 15.83 -20.62 7.59
C ALA A 244 16.66 -21.80 8.14
N ASP A 245 17.37 -21.60 9.24
CA ASP A 245 18.17 -22.61 9.97
C ASP A 245 17.37 -23.31 11.07
N HIS A 246 16.10 -23.00 11.24
CA HIS A 246 15.25 -23.65 12.24
C HIS A 246 15.00 -25.12 11.87
N PRO A 247 15.08 -26.10 12.81
CA PRO A 247 14.94 -27.53 12.53
C PRO A 247 13.63 -27.92 11.83
N LEU A 248 12.54 -27.17 12.09
CA LEU A 248 11.24 -27.40 11.46
C LEU A 248 11.10 -26.69 10.10
N CYS A 249 12.03 -25.84 9.68
CA CYS A 249 11.95 -25.13 8.39
C CYS A 249 12.40 -26.06 7.26
N VAL A 250 11.47 -26.41 6.37
CA VAL A 250 11.75 -27.23 5.16
C VAL A 250 11.88 -26.38 3.89
N GLY A 251 11.88 -25.05 4.01
CA GLY A 251 12.04 -24.13 2.89
C GLY A 251 10.74 -23.79 2.17
N ASN A 252 10.85 -23.33 0.91
CA ASN A 252 9.69 -23.01 0.09
C ASN A 252 9.30 -24.16 -0.85
N ILE A 253 8.04 -24.18 -1.23
CA ILE A 253 7.47 -25.13 -2.18
C ILE A 253 6.91 -24.43 -3.42
N GLY A 254 6.63 -25.19 -4.45
CA GLY A 254 6.12 -24.69 -5.72
C GLY A 254 7.23 -24.57 -6.78
N MET A 255 7.05 -23.69 -7.77
CA MET A 255 7.95 -23.56 -8.93
C MET A 255 9.43 -23.30 -8.52
N HIS A 256 9.66 -22.64 -7.41
CA HIS A 256 10.99 -22.32 -6.86
C HIS A 256 11.34 -23.14 -5.62
N GLY A 257 10.62 -24.23 -5.37
CA GLY A 257 10.90 -25.17 -4.29
C GLY A 257 12.18 -25.97 -4.56
N GLY A 258 12.85 -26.42 -3.49
CA GLY A 258 13.90 -27.43 -3.55
C GLY A 258 13.34 -28.85 -3.81
N TYR A 259 14.21 -29.77 -4.15
CA TYR A 259 13.90 -31.20 -4.24
C TYR A 259 13.92 -31.84 -2.86
#